data_3bd1a096e3440d2acea2acf0d5b92272
#
_entry.id   3bd1a096e3440d2acea2acf0d5b92272
#
_cell.length_a   1.000
_cell.length_b   1.000
_cell.length_c   1.000
_cell.angle_alpha   90.00
_cell.angle_beta   90.00
_cell.angle_gamma   90.00
#
_symmetry.space_group_name_H-M   'P 1'
#
loop_
_entity.id
_entity.type
_entity.pdbx_description
1 polymer ?
#
loop_
_entity_poly.entity_id
_entity_poly.type
_entity_poly.pdbx_seq_one_letter_code
_entity_poly.pdbx_strand_id
1 'polypeptide(L)'
;MTTLPKQGNNILINNKEENTMSKTSIGLDKKASEKLAAKLNELLATYQVFYTNVRGYHWNIKGVNFFELHAKFEEIYTDLVEKIDEVAERILTLGYIPHNGYSQYFQHSRIKEELGVSDAQSCLEGTLEGLKVLLEQQREILELAGESDDEGTASQMSDYIKEQEKLVWMFQAACQTCHA
;
A
#
# COMPACT_ATOMS: atom_id res chain seq x y z
N MET A 1 13.83 10.60 67.01
CA MET A 1 13.91 11.24 65.69
C MET A 1 13.93 10.14 64.66
N THR A 2 12.78 9.83 64.08
CA THR A 2 12.59 8.70 63.16
C THR A 2 12.40 9.30 61.77
N THR A 3 13.36 9.10 60.88
CA THR A 3 13.30 9.52 59.49
C THR A 3 12.52 8.58 58.66
N LEU A 4 11.42 9.05 58.04
CA LEU A 4 10.62 8.34 57.03
C LEU A 4 11.39 8.23 55.69
N PRO A 5 11.28 7.11 54.95
CA PRO A 5 11.91 6.97 53.66
C PRO A 5 11.10 7.69 52.57
N LYS A 6 11.79 8.38 51.68
CA LYS A 6 11.23 9.00 50.49
C LYS A 6 10.78 7.92 49.48
N GLN A 7 9.50 7.56 49.48
CA GLN A 7 8.88 6.84 48.36
C GLN A 7 8.21 7.84 47.45
N GLY A 8 8.86 8.28 46.40
CA GLY A 8 8.25 9.22 45.46
C GLY A 8 8.78 9.20 44.02
N ASN A 9 9.97 8.66 43.78
CA ASN A 9 10.59 8.79 42.46
C ASN A 9 10.50 7.51 41.56
N ASN A 10 10.26 6.32 42.12
CA ASN A 10 10.28 5.09 41.32
C ASN A 10 9.03 4.87 40.46
N ILE A 11 7.85 5.39 40.87
CA ILE A 11 6.60 5.18 40.10
C ILE A 11 6.58 6.02 38.80
N LEU A 12 7.14 7.24 38.86
CA LEU A 12 7.19 8.12 37.67
C LEU A 12 8.24 7.66 36.64
N ILE A 13 9.34 7.06 37.11
CA ILE A 13 10.39 6.52 36.24
C ILE A 13 9.90 5.26 35.54
N ASN A 14 9.28 4.33 36.26
CA ASN A 14 8.71 3.10 35.68
C ASN A 14 7.62 3.40 34.65
N ASN A 15 6.69 4.33 34.93
CA ASN A 15 5.65 4.73 33.98
C ASN A 15 6.22 5.41 32.72
N LYS A 16 7.36 6.08 32.81
CA LYS A 16 8.01 6.72 31.68
C LYS A 16 8.77 5.71 30.81
N GLU A 17 9.42 4.73 31.44
CA GLU A 17 10.12 3.64 30.74
C GLU A 17 9.14 2.67 30.10
N GLU A 18 8.04 2.26 30.76
CA GLU A 18 6.97 1.44 30.17
C GLU A 18 6.29 2.15 28.99
N ASN A 19 6.06 3.47 29.10
CA ASN A 19 5.45 4.27 28.02
C ASN A 19 6.38 4.46 26.82
N THR A 20 7.70 4.49 27.03
CA THR A 20 8.69 4.53 25.93
C THR A 20 8.88 3.16 25.29
N MET A 21 8.75 2.06 26.02
CA MET A 21 8.80 0.69 25.45
C MET A 21 7.57 0.33 24.62
N SER A 22 6.43 1.01 24.79
CA SER A 22 5.20 0.80 24.02
C SER A 22 5.13 1.62 22.72
N LYS A 23 6.07 2.53 22.47
CA LYS A 23 6.09 3.41 21.31
C LYS A 23 7.20 3.06 20.33
N THR A 24 6.94 3.33 19.03
CA THR A 24 7.95 3.27 17.96
C THR A 24 8.93 4.45 18.07
N SER A 25 9.98 4.45 17.26
CA SER A 25 10.96 5.56 17.20
C SER A 25 10.34 6.89 16.79
N ILE A 26 9.20 6.87 16.10
CA ILE A 26 8.44 8.07 15.67
C ILE A 26 7.27 8.40 16.60
N GLY A 27 7.17 7.75 17.75
CA GLY A 27 6.20 8.06 18.80
C GLY A 27 4.81 7.43 18.68
N LEU A 28 4.58 6.57 17.70
CA LEU A 28 3.32 5.83 17.52
C LEU A 28 3.25 4.60 18.44
N ASP A 29 2.03 4.12 18.73
CA ASP A 29 1.83 2.87 19.47
C ASP A 29 2.39 1.67 18.67
N LYS A 30 3.18 0.82 19.33
CA LYS A 30 3.82 -0.34 18.68
C LYS A 30 2.82 -1.35 18.15
N LYS A 31 1.76 -1.66 18.90
CA LYS A 31 0.77 -2.67 18.48
C LYS A 31 -0.05 -2.18 17.30
N ALA A 32 -0.41 -0.90 17.29
CA ALA A 32 -1.09 -0.27 16.17
C ALA A 32 -0.18 -0.24 14.93
N SER A 33 1.09 0.16 15.09
CA SER A 33 2.09 0.18 14.02
C SER A 33 2.38 -1.21 13.46
N GLU A 34 2.36 -2.26 14.29
CA GLU A 34 2.51 -3.66 13.84
C GLU A 34 1.36 -4.08 12.91
N LYS A 35 0.13 -3.74 13.28
CA LYS A 35 -1.05 -4.02 12.44
C LYS A 35 -1.00 -3.24 11.11
N LEU A 36 -0.63 -1.96 11.17
CA LEU A 36 -0.45 -1.14 9.99
C LEU A 36 0.64 -1.69 9.07
N ALA A 37 1.79 -2.05 9.61
CA ALA A 37 2.90 -2.64 8.84
C ALA A 37 2.50 -3.97 8.19
N ALA A 38 1.68 -4.80 8.85
CA ALA A 38 1.14 -6.02 8.25
C ALA A 38 0.23 -5.70 7.05
N LYS A 39 -0.67 -4.71 7.17
CA LYS A 39 -1.55 -4.27 6.08
C LYS A 39 -0.78 -3.60 4.93
N LEU A 40 0.21 -2.79 5.24
CA LEU A 40 1.11 -2.21 4.24
C LEU A 40 1.91 -3.29 3.49
N ASN A 41 2.32 -4.38 4.16
CA ASN A 41 2.97 -5.52 3.51
C ASN A 41 2.02 -6.28 2.56
N GLU A 42 0.73 -6.41 2.90
CA GLU A 42 -0.28 -6.94 1.97
C GLU A 42 -0.42 -6.02 0.75
N LEU A 43 -0.49 -4.70 0.96
CA LEU A 43 -0.56 -3.70 -0.11
C LEU A 43 0.70 -3.73 -0.99
N LEU A 44 1.88 -3.78 -0.39
CA LEU A 44 3.16 -3.91 -1.09
C LEU A 44 3.18 -5.14 -2.00
N ALA A 45 2.74 -6.28 -1.50
CA ALA A 45 2.64 -7.52 -2.26
C ALA A 45 1.66 -7.38 -3.44
N THR A 46 0.52 -6.74 -3.22
CA THR A 46 -0.49 -6.48 -4.25
C THR A 46 0.04 -5.54 -5.33
N TYR A 47 0.73 -4.47 -4.95
CA TYR A 47 1.40 -3.57 -5.89
C TYR A 47 2.45 -4.28 -6.75
N GLN A 48 3.26 -5.17 -6.18
CA GLN A 48 4.28 -5.92 -6.91
C GLN A 48 3.67 -6.83 -7.99
N VAL A 49 2.59 -7.53 -7.68
CA VAL A 49 1.90 -8.38 -8.66
C VAL A 49 1.19 -7.53 -9.71
N PHE A 50 0.51 -6.45 -9.31
CA PHE A 50 -0.16 -5.54 -10.24
C PHE A 50 0.84 -4.84 -11.18
N TYR A 51 1.96 -4.37 -10.66
CA TYR A 51 3.07 -3.84 -11.47
C TYR A 51 3.51 -4.85 -12.54
N THR A 52 3.69 -6.10 -12.16
CA THR A 52 4.10 -7.16 -13.10
C THR A 52 3.06 -7.39 -14.19
N ASN A 53 1.76 -7.39 -13.85
CA ASN A 53 0.66 -7.52 -14.80
C ASN A 53 0.62 -6.33 -15.78
N VAL A 54 0.63 -5.09 -15.29
CA VAL A 54 0.57 -3.89 -16.13
C VAL A 54 1.79 -3.78 -17.05
N ARG A 55 2.99 -4.10 -16.56
CA ARG A 55 4.19 -4.20 -17.38
C ARG A 55 4.05 -5.31 -18.44
N GLY A 56 3.42 -6.42 -18.09
CA GLY A 56 3.07 -7.50 -19.03
C GLY A 56 2.11 -7.01 -20.13
N TYR A 57 1.12 -6.20 -19.80
CA TYR A 57 0.21 -5.58 -20.77
C TYR A 57 0.99 -4.64 -21.71
N HIS A 58 1.84 -3.75 -21.16
CA HIS A 58 2.71 -2.87 -21.97
C HIS A 58 3.53 -3.66 -23.00
N TRP A 59 4.14 -4.78 -22.60
CA TRP A 59 4.96 -5.58 -23.51
C TRP A 59 4.17 -6.37 -24.56
N ASN A 60 2.98 -6.82 -24.22
CA ASN A 60 2.25 -7.80 -25.03
C ASN A 60 1.06 -7.23 -25.80
N ILE A 61 0.61 -5.98 -25.51
CA ILE A 61 -0.52 -5.34 -26.18
C ILE A 61 -0.38 -5.37 -27.70
N LYS A 62 -1.48 -5.61 -28.41
CA LYS A 62 -1.58 -5.66 -29.87
C LYS A 62 -2.89 -5.07 -30.36
N GLY A 63 -2.92 -4.70 -31.63
CA GLY A 63 -4.14 -4.30 -32.33
C GLY A 63 -4.43 -2.82 -32.30
N VAL A 64 -5.71 -2.48 -32.35
CA VAL A 64 -6.18 -1.09 -32.36
C VAL A 64 -5.81 -0.40 -31.06
N ASN A 65 -5.38 0.86 -31.14
CA ASN A 65 -4.91 1.68 -30.01
C ASN A 65 -3.60 1.17 -29.37
N PHE A 66 -2.78 0.41 -30.11
CA PHE A 66 -1.50 -0.10 -29.60
C PHE A 66 -0.63 1.03 -29.02
N PHE A 67 -0.43 2.10 -29.76
CA PHE A 67 0.49 3.17 -29.36
C PHE A 67 0.01 3.89 -28.09
N GLU A 68 -1.28 4.17 -28.00
CA GLU A 68 -1.89 4.86 -26.87
C GLU A 68 -1.86 3.99 -25.61
N LEU A 69 -2.25 2.71 -25.73
CA LEU A 69 -2.30 1.78 -24.59
C LEU A 69 -0.89 1.36 -24.14
N HIS A 70 0.03 1.12 -25.09
CA HIS A 70 1.42 0.82 -24.77
C HIS A 70 2.06 1.95 -23.93
N ALA A 71 1.90 3.21 -24.36
CA ALA A 71 2.37 4.36 -23.60
C ALA A 71 1.65 4.52 -22.25
N LYS A 72 0.32 4.30 -22.21
CA LYS A 72 -0.44 4.43 -20.97
C LYS A 72 -0.06 3.37 -19.93
N PHE A 73 0.18 2.14 -20.33
CA PHE A 73 0.65 1.11 -19.41
C PHE A 73 2.07 1.39 -18.90
N GLU A 74 2.94 2.02 -19.71
CA GLU A 74 4.26 2.48 -19.28
C GLU A 74 4.17 3.56 -18.19
N GLU A 75 3.30 4.52 -18.36
CA GLU A 75 3.01 5.55 -17.36
C GLU A 75 2.57 4.90 -16.02
N ILE A 76 1.64 3.93 -16.10
CA ILE A 76 1.10 3.28 -14.90
C ILE A 76 2.16 2.43 -14.20
N TYR A 77 2.88 1.55 -14.92
CA TYR A 77 3.86 0.72 -14.22
C TYR A 77 5.03 1.54 -13.65
N THR A 78 5.36 2.66 -14.24
CA THR A 78 6.37 3.58 -13.71
C THR A 78 5.92 4.21 -12.40
N ASP A 79 4.68 4.72 -12.34
CA ASP A 79 4.07 5.22 -11.10
C ASP A 79 3.95 4.12 -10.02
N LEU A 80 3.61 2.89 -10.42
CA LEU A 80 3.54 1.77 -9.48
C LEU A 80 4.90 1.45 -8.84
N VAL A 81 6.02 1.60 -9.56
CA VAL A 81 7.37 1.41 -8.99
C VAL A 81 7.65 2.44 -7.89
N GLU A 82 7.29 3.69 -8.08
CA GLU A 82 7.44 4.73 -7.07
C GLU A 82 6.60 4.41 -5.82
N LYS A 83 5.33 4.03 -6.00
CA LYS A 83 4.45 3.65 -4.89
C LYS A 83 4.91 2.39 -4.14
N ILE A 84 5.52 1.43 -4.83
CA ILE A 84 6.14 0.24 -4.22
C ILE A 84 7.25 0.66 -3.25
N ASP A 85 8.13 1.56 -3.68
CA ASP A 85 9.24 2.05 -2.87
C ASP A 85 8.73 2.86 -1.67
N GLU A 86 7.84 3.80 -1.89
CA GLU A 86 7.22 4.62 -0.84
C GLU A 86 6.51 3.79 0.24
N VAL A 87 5.78 2.71 -0.16
CA VAL A 87 5.12 1.80 0.80
C VAL A 87 6.16 1.00 1.59
N ALA A 88 7.21 0.51 0.94
CA ALA A 88 8.29 -0.21 1.62
C ALA A 88 9.03 0.71 2.63
N GLU A 89 9.34 1.94 2.26
CA GLU A 89 9.94 2.94 3.14
C GLU A 89 9.01 3.33 4.30
N ARG A 90 7.69 3.38 4.07
CA ARG A 90 6.72 3.61 5.15
C ARG A 90 6.73 2.49 6.17
N ILE A 91 6.81 1.22 5.74
CA ILE A 91 6.95 0.06 6.64
C ILE A 91 8.22 0.17 7.50
N LEU A 92 9.35 0.56 6.88
CA LEU A 92 10.61 0.80 7.60
C LEU A 92 10.49 1.95 8.61
N THR A 93 9.82 3.04 8.24
CA THR A 93 9.57 4.19 9.12
C THR A 93 8.76 3.80 10.35
N LEU A 94 7.80 2.88 10.21
CA LEU A 94 7.05 2.30 11.33
C LEU A 94 7.90 1.37 12.22
N GLY A 95 9.11 0.99 11.78
CA GLY A 95 10.04 0.11 12.52
C GLY A 95 9.92 -1.36 12.17
N TYR A 96 9.32 -1.72 11.03
CA TYR A 96 9.11 -3.09 10.58
C TYR A 96 9.84 -3.39 9.27
N ILE A 97 9.85 -4.64 8.85
CA ILE A 97 10.58 -5.11 7.66
C ILE A 97 9.59 -5.30 6.51
N PRO A 98 9.80 -4.65 5.35
CA PRO A 98 9.00 -4.88 4.17
C PRO A 98 9.27 -6.27 3.56
N HIS A 99 8.24 -6.89 3.01
CA HIS A 99 8.39 -8.08 2.19
C HIS A 99 9.29 -7.75 0.98
N ASN A 100 10.25 -8.62 0.67
CA ASN A 100 11.23 -8.38 -0.38
C ASN A 100 11.50 -9.60 -1.27
N GLY A 101 10.64 -10.61 -1.21
CA GLY A 101 10.77 -11.83 -1.99
C GLY A 101 9.51 -12.17 -2.79
N TYR A 102 9.70 -12.68 -4.02
CA TYR A 102 8.57 -13.05 -4.90
C TYR A 102 7.60 -14.05 -4.27
N SER A 103 8.08 -15.01 -3.48
CA SER A 103 7.22 -15.96 -2.75
C SER A 103 6.29 -15.27 -1.76
N GLN A 104 6.78 -14.23 -1.07
CA GLN A 104 5.98 -13.42 -0.15
C GLN A 104 4.94 -12.61 -0.92
N TYR A 105 5.31 -12.03 -2.08
CA TYR A 105 4.38 -11.27 -2.90
C TYR A 105 3.22 -12.13 -3.40
N PHE A 106 3.50 -13.32 -3.95
CA PHE A 106 2.46 -14.25 -4.39
C PHE A 106 1.59 -14.78 -3.25
N GLN A 107 2.15 -14.93 -2.06
CA GLN A 107 1.40 -15.40 -0.90
C GLN A 107 0.44 -14.35 -0.33
N HIS A 108 0.80 -13.06 -0.36
CA HIS A 108 0.08 -11.99 0.33
C HIS A 108 -0.67 -11.03 -0.60
N SER A 109 -0.44 -11.10 -1.91
CA SER A 109 -1.16 -10.28 -2.89
C SER A 109 -2.63 -10.66 -2.96
N ARG A 110 -3.50 -9.65 -3.06
CA ARG A 110 -4.92 -9.82 -3.39
C ARG A 110 -5.18 -9.90 -4.90
N ILE A 111 -4.18 -9.57 -5.71
CA ILE A 111 -4.22 -9.69 -7.18
C ILE A 111 -3.42 -10.93 -7.59
N LYS A 112 -3.92 -11.66 -8.59
CA LYS A 112 -3.20 -12.79 -9.18
C LYS A 112 -2.41 -12.33 -10.40
N GLU A 113 -1.35 -13.07 -10.73
CA GLU A 113 -0.61 -12.87 -11.96
C GLU A 113 -1.48 -13.21 -13.19
N GLU A 114 -1.33 -12.42 -14.23
CA GLU A 114 -1.99 -12.60 -15.52
C GLU A 114 -0.96 -12.83 -16.61
N LEU A 115 -1.04 -13.98 -17.26
CA LEU A 115 -0.06 -14.42 -18.23
C LEU A 115 -0.60 -14.32 -19.66
N GLY A 116 0.19 -13.70 -20.54
CA GLY A 116 -0.04 -13.70 -21.99
C GLY A 116 -1.24 -12.85 -22.46
N VAL A 117 -1.78 -11.99 -21.62
CA VAL A 117 -2.85 -11.05 -21.99
C VAL A 117 -2.30 -10.04 -22.99
N SER A 118 -2.98 -9.86 -24.13
CA SER A 118 -2.47 -9.01 -25.22
C SER A 118 -3.54 -8.25 -26.01
N ASP A 119 -4.82 -8.52 -25.79
CA ASP A 119 -5.89 -7.74 -26.40
C ASP A 119 -6.25 -6.51 -25.54
N ALA A 120 -6.64 -5.44 -26.21
CA ALA A 120 -6.90 -4.15 -25.55
C ALA A 120 -7.96 -4.24 -24.45
N GLN A 121 -9.05 -4.97 -24.72
CA GLN A 121 -10.18 -5.05 -23.81
C GLN A 121 -9.79 -5.75 -22.49
N SER A 122 -9.16 -6.92 -22.58
CA SER A 122 -8.69 -7.66 -21.40
C SER A 122 -7.64 -6.89 -20.61
N CYS A 123 -6.71 -6.19 -21.27
CA CYS A 123 -5.73 -5.34 -20.60
C CYS A 123 -6.39 -4.16 -19.84
N LEU A 124 -7.41 -3.53 -20.42
CA LEU A 124 -8.17 -2.47 -19.76
C LEU A 124 -8.96 -3.00 -18.55
N GLU A 125 -9.63 -4.14 -18.70
CA GLU A 125 -10.40 -4.80 -17.64
C GLU A 125 -9.49 -5.23 -16.47
N GLY A 126 -8.35 -5.87 -16.76
CA GLY A 126 -7.39 -6.28 -15.75
C GLY A 126 -6.78 -5.09 -15.00
N THR A 127 -6.51 -3.98 -15.71
CA THR A 127 -6.03 -2.75 -15.08
C THR A 127 -7.08 -2.15 -14.16
N LEU A 128 -8.34 -2.07 -14.62
CA LEU A 128 -9.46 -1.54 -13.85
C LEU A 128 -9.72 -2.36 -12.59
N GLU A 129 -9.72 -3.69 -12.70
CA GLU A 129 -9.91 -4.59 -11.56
C GLU A 129 -8.77 -4.46 -10.54
N GLY A 130 -7.53 -4.40 -11.02
CA GLY A 130 -6.37 -4.19 -10.15
C GLY A 130 -6.44 -2.86 -9.37
N LEU A 131 -6.84 -1.76 -10.02
CA LEU A 131 -7.03 -0.47 -9.35
C LEU A 131 -8.14 -0.53 -8.30
N LYS A 132 -9.25 -1.24 -8.55
CA LYS A 132 -10.33 -1.42 -7.55
C LYS A 132 -9.83 -2.15 -6.31
N VAL A 133 -9.09 -3.25 -6.49
CA VAL A 133 -8.50 -4.01 -5.37
C VAL A 133 -7.53 -3.15 -4.55
N LEU A 134 -6.68 -2.34 -5.21
CA LEU A 134 -5.78 -1.41 -4.52
C LEU A 134 -6.55 -0.37 -3.71
N LEU A 135 -7.60 0.23 -4.30
CA LEU A 135 -8.44 1.21 -3.61
C LEU A 135 -9.12 0.65 -2.37
N GLU A 136 -9.59 -0.60 -2.40
CA GLU A 136 -10.15 -1.28 -1.22
C GLU A 136 -9.11 -1.43 -0.11
N GLN A 137 -7.90 -1.92 -0.42
CA GLN A 137 -6.82 -2.07 0.55
C GLN A 137 -6.37 -0.74 1.14
N GLN A 138 -6.26 0.29 0.31
CA GLN A 138 -5.87 1.64 0.75
C GLN A 138 -6.90 2.24 1.72
N ARG A 139 -8.21 2.03 1.48
CA ARG A 139 -9.25 2.48 2.40
C ARG A 139 -9.20 1.75 3.75
N GLU A 140 -8.95 0.43 3.74
CA GLU A 140 -8.74 -0.34 4.97
C GLU A 140 -7.54 0.21 5.77
N ILE A 141 -6.44 0.55 5.08
CA ILE A 141 -5.24 1.10 5.72
C ILE A 141 -5.48 2.52 6.21
N LEU A 142 -6.20 3.35 5.44
CA LEU A 142 -6.56 4.72 5.83
C LEU A 142 -7.39 4.75 7.11
N GLU A 143 -8.40 3.88 7.22
CA GLU A 143 -9.22 3.75 8.42
C GLU A 143 -8.36 3.34 9.64
N LEU A 144 -7.52 2.32 9.49
CA LEU A 144 -6.64 1.83 10.54
C LEU A 144 -5.59 2.87 10.96
N ALA A 145 -5.07 3.65 10.02
CA ALA A 145 -4.13 4.74 10.28
C ALA A 145 -4.80 5.87 11.09
N GLY A 146 -6.04 6.22 10.76
CA GLY A 146 -6.82 7.20 11.53
C GLY A 146 -7.11 6.74 12.96
N GLU A 147 -7.44 5.47 13.17
CA GLU A 147 -7.63 4.89 14.50
C GLU A 147 -6.34 4.88 15.36
N SER A 148 -5.19 4.99 14.70
CA SER A 148 -3.85 4.87 15.30
C SER A 148 -3.12 6.20 15.44
N ASP A 149 -3.77 7.32 15.12
CA ASP A 149 -3.17 8.66 15.05
C ASP A 149 -1.93 8.71 14.12
N ASP A 150 -1.92 7.88 13.07
CA ASP A 150 -0.84 7.83 12.08
C ASP A 150 -1.17 8.66 10.84
N GLU A 151 -1.04 9.99 11.00
CA GLU A 151 -1.27 10.97 9.93
C GLU A 151 -0.38 10.73 8.69
N GLY A 152 0.84 10.21 8.87
CA GLY A 152 1.75 9.95 7.78
C GLY A 152 1.25 8.86 6.85
N THR A 153 0.78 7.73 7.40
CA THR A 153 0.15 6.66 6.61
C THR A 153 -1.20 7.11 6.04
N ALA A 154 -2.01 7.83 6.83
CA ALA A 154 -3.30 8.34 6.38
C ALA A 154 -3.17 9.29 5.18
N SER A 155 -2.22 10.23 5.23
CA SER A 155 -1.94 11.16 4.14
C SER A 155 -1.49 10.42 2.88
N GLN A 156 -0.56 9.49 2.99
CA GLN A 156 -0.08 8.69 1.85
C GLN A 156 -1.22 7.91 1.17
N MET A 157 -2.07 7.24 1.96
CA MET A 157 -3.22 6.52 1.40
C MET A 157 -4.25 7.46 0.76
N SER A 158 -4.49 8.63 1.34
CA SER A 158 -5.40 9.63 0.78
C SER A 158 -4.94 10.14 -0.59
N ASP A 159 -3.64 10.36 -0.77
CA ASP A 159 -3.08 10.78 -2.06
C ASP A 159 -3.19 9.67 -3.11
N TYR A 160 -2.87 8.44 -2.76
CA TYR A 160 -3.01 7.29 -3.66
C TYR A 160 -4.47 7.05 -4.08
N ILE A 161 -5.41 7.10 -3.13
CA ILE A 161 -6.84 6.95 -3.41
C ILE A 161 -7.31 8.01 -4.42
N LYS A 162 -6.98 9.29 -4.18
CA LYS A 162 -7.38 10.39 -5.05
C LYS A 162 -6.86 10.23 -6.48
N GLU A 163 -5.60 9.82 -6.65
CA GLU A 163 -5.00 9.59 -7.96
C GLU A 163 -5.64 8.39 -8.67
N GLN A 164 -5.79 7.28 -7.98
CA GLN A 164 -6.29 6.03 -8.56
C GLN A 164 -7.79 6.06 -8.85
N GLU A 165 -8.59 6.78 -8.07
CA GLU A 165 -10.00 7.05 -8.41
C GLU A 165 -10.13 7.77 -9.75
N LYS A 166 -9.25 8.73 -10.03
CA LYS A 166 -9.20 9.40 -11.34
C LYS A 166 -8.81 8.43 -12.45
N LEU A 167 -7.84 7.53 -12.22
CA LEU A 167 -7.49 6.49 -13.19
C LEU A 167 -8.66 5.53 -13.44
N VAL A 168 -9.36 5.09 -12.41
CA VAL A 168 -10.57 4.25 -12.53
C VAL A 168 -11.59 4.92 -13.45
N TRP A 169 -11.91 6.20 -13.23
CA TRP A 169 -12.80 6.95 -14.11
C TRP A 169 -12.32 6.96 -15.57
N MET A 170 -11.03 7.23 -15.80
CA MET A 170 -10.45 7.28 -17.15
C MET A 170 -10.49 5.91 -17.84
N PHE A 171 -10.17 4.84 -17.13
CA PHE A 171 -10.20 3.49 -17.66
C PHE A 171 -11.63 2.99 -17.93
N GLN A 172 -12.61 3.33 -17.07
CA GLN A 172 -14.02 3.06 -17.34
C GLN A 172 -14.51 3.76 -18.61
N ALA A 173 -14.10 5.01 -18.84
CA ALA A 173 -14.46 5.75 -20.05
C ALA A 173 -13.81 5.17 -21.33
N ALA A 174 -12.64 4.54 -21.21
CA ALA A 174 -11.94 3.91 -22.33
C ALA A 174 -12.43 2.49 -22.63
N CYS A 175 -13.02 1.82 -21.65
CA CYS A 175 -13.46 0.42 -21.74
C CYS A 175 -14.90 0.35 -22.27
N GLN A 176 -15.13 -0.38 -23.37
CA GLN A 176 -16.47 -0.49 -23.99
C GLN A 176 -17.46 -1.32 -23.17
N THR A 177 -16.99 -2.28 -22.38
CA THR A 177 -17.80 -3.25 -21.62
C THR A 177 -17.71 -3.07 -20.09
N CYS A 178 -16.82 -2.20 -19.61
CA CYS A 178 -16.61 -1.96 -18.20
C CYS A 178 -17.68 -1.00 -17.62
N HIS A 179 -18.91 -1.49 -17.51
CA HIS A 179 -19.96 -0.74 -16.83
C HIS A 179 -19.81 -0.89 -15.30
N ALA A 180 -20.09 0.22 -14.60
CA ALA A 180 -19.98 0.33 -13.14
C ALA A 180 -20.96 -0.58 -12.39
#